data_e0ce509f7088469a82ebe154f7132a58
#
_entry.id   e0ce509f7088469a82ebe154f7132a58
#
_cell.length_a   1.000
_cell.length_b   1.000
_cell.length_c   1.000
_cell.angle_alpha   90.00
_cell.angle_beta   90.00
_cell.angle_gamma   90.00
#
_symmetry.space_group_name_H-M   'P 1'
#
loop_
_entity.id
_entity.type
_entity.pdbx_description
1 polymer ?
#
loop_
_entity_poly.entity_id
_entity_poly.type
_entity_poly.pdbx_seq_one_letter_code
_entity_poly.pdbx_strand_id
1 'polypeptide(L)'
;MVGHDYRLPRITSAMLVLTHGCNLECRYCFVQQNPCHMTFETAMRATNFLIQNADRENLVPSINFFGGEPMLMWDEIIVPLTNWIRNEYQKPFSLSITTNGTLLNKEQIEFLTQNRIGVLLSIDGDKETQDYNRPLHNGGSSFDILKDVIPLIVEYRPGTTFRMTTIPKTCEHVFENIQFAQESGFKSFFVIPNVFEKWSDEKRGILAKEMRKYSDYYIESFRDGVEPIRFSEIDKGFVAIRQINSAIDAKEYRTSNKCKSYGKCGLGASRFASIDPNGNLYACQEMTSNEGEQSIFYIGNIFDGERDDLRYRLMNLYDSSQASGEDCSSCKLNRVCDGGCVANNYMITGSVNKLPEMYCWWQRLLLDEAIYIMQTLGTEENDMFRKRWVNVV
;
A
#
# COMPACT_ATOMS: atom_id res chain seq x y z
N MET A 1 24.62 26.59 -2.27
CA MET A 1 25.12 25.25 -2.65
C MET A 1 25.93 24.73 -1.48
N VAL A 2 25.29 23.96 -0.60
CA VAL A 2 25.98 23.30 0.53
C VAL A 2 26.36 21.93 -0.01
N GLY A 3 27.66 21.75 -0.28
CA GLY A 3 28.21 20.46 -0.69
C GLY A 3 28.18 19.50 0.48
N HIS A 4 27.09 18.77 0.63
CA HIS A 4 27.09 17.55 1.41
C HIS A 4 27.38 16.41 0.44
N ASP A 5 28.53 15.80 0.62
CA ASP A 5 28.92 14.51 0.02
C ASP A 5 28.02 13.40 0.59
N TYR A 6 26.71 13.50 0.30
CA TYR A 6 25.69 12.62 0.84
C TYR A 6 25.48 11.50 -0.18
N ARG A 7 26.11 10.37 0.06
CA ARG A 7 25.93 9.19 -0.76
C ARG A 7 24.50 8.69 -0.60
N LEU A 8 23.74 8.61 -1.69
CA LEU A 8 22.41 8.05 -1.69
C LEU A 8 22.45 6.55 -1.31
N PRO A 9 21.49 6.07 -0.50
CA PRO A 9 21.38 4.66 -0.21
C PRO A 9 21.09 3.87 -1.49
N ARG A 10 21.70 2.71 -1.65
CA ARG A 10 21.48 1.83 -2.80
C ARG A 10 20.08 1.23 -2.78
N ILE A 11 19.51 0.97 -3.95
CA ILE A 11 18.22 0.31 -4.11
C ILE A 11 18.40 -1.17 -3.79
N THR A 12 17.77 -1.64 -2.71
CA THR A 12 17.86 -3.02 -2.22
C THR A 12 16.50 -3.72 -2.17
N SER A 13 15.44 -2.98 -2.49
CA SER A 13 14.06 -3.45 -2.50
C SER A 13 13.36 -3.01 -3.78
N ALA A 14 12.59 -3.89 -4.40
CA ALA A 14 11.84 -3.51 -5.60
C ALA A 14 10.44 -4.14 -5.69
N MET A 15 9.52 -3.40 -6.29
CA MET A 15 8.38 -3.99 -6.99
C MET A 15 8.83 -4.38 -8.40
N LEU A 16 8.79 -5.67 -8.68
CA LEU A 16 9.14 -6.21 -9.98
C LEU A 16 7.85 -6.34 -10.80
N VAL A 17 7.67 -5.43 -11.76
CA VAL A 17 6.50 -5.42 -12.64
C VAL A 17 6.68 -6.48 -13.70
N LEU A 18 6.13 -7.68 -13.44
CA LEU A 18 6.32 -8.83 -14.31
C LEU A 18 5.59 -8.69 -15.64
N THR A 19 4.45 -8.00 -15.62
CA THR A 19 3.60 -7.81 -16.80
C THR A 19 2.70 -6.60 -16.61
N HIS A 20 2.34 -5.95 -17.71
CA HIS A 20 1.24 -4.99 -17.74
C HIS A 20 -0.10 -5.65 -18.12
N GLY A 21 -0.12 -6.93 -18.50
CA GLY A 21 -1.34 -7.70 -18.72
C GLY A 21 -2.03 -8.07 -17.41
N CYS A 22 -3.35 -8.14 -17.45
CA CYS A 22 -4.19 -8.59 -16.34
C CYS A 22 -5.35 -9.41 -16.88
N ASN A 23 -5.91 -10.28 -16.08
CA ASN A 23 -7.12 -11.03 -16.43
C ASN A 23 -8.40 -10.35 -15.92
N LEU A 24 -8.28 -9.23 -15.19
CA LEU A 24 -9.39 -8.38 -14.74
C LEU A 24 -9.36 -7.01 -15.41
N GLU A 25 -10.54 -6.37 -15.45
CA GLU A 25 -10.74 -5.02 -15.95
C GLU A 25 -11.27 -4.12 -14.80
N CYS A 26 -10.44 -3.95 -13.75
CA CYS A 26 -10.83 -3.14 -12.59
C CYS A 26 -11.13 -1.69 -13.00
N ARG A 27 -12.28 -1.14 -12.58
CA ARG A 27 -12.78 0.18 -12.99
C ARG A 27 -11.88 1.34 -12.58
N TYR A 28 -11.06 1.15 -11.57
CA TYR A 28 -10.13 2.15 -11.01
C TYR A 28 -8.67 1.80 -11.21
N CYS A 29 -8.36 0.86 -12.10
CA CYS A 29 -6.99 0.41 -12.31
C CYS A 29 -6.13 1.55 -12.88
N PHE A 30 -5.00 1.82 -12.22
CA PHE A 30 -4.02 2.80 -12.73
C PHE A 30 -3.05 2.20 -13.75
N VAL A 31 -2.97 0.87 -13.83
CA VAL A 31 -2.09 0.18 -14.79
C VAL A 31 -2.67 0.29 -16.19
N GLN A 32 -1.91 0.85 -17.10
CA GLN A 32 -2.24 0.82 -18.52
C GLN A 32 -1.92 -0.58 -19.07
N GLN A 33 -2.96 -1.39 -19.20
CA GLN A 33 -2.82 -2.77 -19.66
C GLN A 33 -2.29 -2.83 -21.10
N ASN A 34 -1.24 -3.59 -21.30
CA ASN A 34 -0.68 -3.92 -22.59
C ASN A 34 0.04 -5.29 -22.50
N PRO A 35 0.34 -5.96 -23.63
CA PRO A 35 0.97 -7.28 -23.64
C PRO A 35 2.48 -7.28 -23.36
N CYS A 36 3.00 -6.29 -22.64
CA CYS A 36 4.42 -6.25 -22.27
C CYS A 36 4.67 -7.16 -21.07
N HIS A 37 5.61 -8.09 -21.22
CA HIS A 37 6.02 -9.04 -20.18
C HIS A 37 7.53 -8.93 -19.94
N MET A 38 7.92 -9.07 -18.68
CA MET A 38 9.33 -9.21 -18.30
C MET A 38 9.86 -10.56 -18.75
N THR A 39 11.08 -10.61 -19.24
CA THR A 39 11.76 -11.89 -19.52
C THR A 39 12.38 -12.44 -18.22
N PHE A 40 12.57 -13.75 -18.15
CA PHE A 40 13.27 -14.36 -17.01
C PHE A 40 14.71 -13.81 -16.87
N GLU A 41 15.39 -13.53 -17.98
CA GLU A 41 16.71 -12.91 -17.98
C GLU A 41 16.68 -11.52 -17.31
N THR A 42 15.69 -10.70 -17.66
CA THR A 42 15.51 -9.37 -17.02
C THR A 42 15.21 -9.52 -15.52
N ALA A 43 14.35 -10.48 -15.13
CA ALA A 43 14.04 -10.75 -13.74
C ALA A 43 15.28 -11.19 -12.94
N MET A 44 16.11 -12.07 -13.52
CA MET A 44 17.39 -12.48 -12.93
C MET A 44 18.38 -11.32 -12.83
N ARG A 45 18.45 -10.46 -13.84
CA ARG A 45 19.30 -9.26 -13.83
C ARG A 45 18.87 -8.29 -12.73
N ALA A 46 17.56 -8.04 -12.61
CA ALA A 46 17.00 -7.21 -11.53
C ALA A 46 17.32 -7.80 -10.15
N THR A 47 17.17 -9.12 -9.99
CA THR A 47 17.48 -9.80 -8.73
C THR A 47 18.96 -9.67 -8.36
N ASN A 48 19.88 -9.89 -9.31
CA ASN A 48 21.30 -9.72 -9.08
C ASN A 48 21.69 -8.26 -8.78
N PHE A 49 21.04 -7.29 -9.43
CA PHE A 49 21.21 -5.87 -9.11
C PHE A 49 20.86 -5.56 -7.65
N LEU A 50 19.72 -6.07 -7.17
CA LEU A 50 19.30 -5.89 -5.77
C LEU A 50 20.25 -6.60 -4.79
N ILE A 51 20.71 -7.81 -5.11
CA ILE A 51 21.67 -8.57 -4.30
C ILE A 51 22.99 -7.80 -4.15
N GLN A 52 23.58 -7.34 -5.26
CA GLN A 52 24.83 -6.59 -5.23
C GLN A 52 24.73 -5.32 -4.40
N ASN A 53 23.61 -4.63 -4.49
CA ASN A 53 23.35 -3.43 -3.71
C ASN A 53 23.15 -3.77 -2.21
N ALA A 54 22.39 -4.81 -1.92
CA ALA A 54 22.14 -5.26 -0.55
C ALA A 54 23.43 -5.75 0.15
N ASP A 55 24.29 -6.50 -0.56
CA ASP A 55 25.59 -6.93 -0.03
C ASP A 55 26.47 -5.71 0.32
N ARG A 56 26.47 -4.64 -0.49
CA ARG A 56 27.22 -3.40 -0.22
C ARG A 56 26.70 -2.62 0.99
N GLU A 57 25.42 -2.72 1.26
CA GLU A 57 24.73 -2.02 2.36
C GLU A 57 24.55 -2.90 3.61
N ASN A 58 24.96 -4.17 3.55
CA ASN A 58 24.73 -5.20 4.59
C ASN A 58 23.25 -5.33 4.94
N LEU A 59 22.39 -5.44 3.94
CA LEU A 59 20.94 -5.54 4.04
C LEU A 59 20.42 -6.83 3.38
N VAL A 60 19.15 -7.15 3.67
CA VAL A 60 18.42 -8.24 3.01
C VAL A 60 17.71 -7.66 1.79
N PRO A 61 17.97 -8.18 0.57
CA PRO A 61 17.26 -7.76 -0.62
C PRO A 61 15.81 -8.21 -0.58
N SER A 62 14.93 -7.46 -1.26
CA SER A 62 13.52 -7.82 -1.33
C SER A 62 12.89 -7.56 -2.68
N ILE A 63 11.98 -8.45 -3.08
CA ILE A 63 11.14 -8.33 -4.26
C ILE A 63 9.68 -8.50 -3.88
N ASN A 64 8.84 -7.58 -4.39
CA ASN A 64 7.41 -7.80 -4.50
C ASN A 64 7.08 -8.07 -5.97
N PHE A 65 6.55 -9.25 -6.29
CA PHE A 65 6.00 -9.55 -7.60
C PHE A 65 4.73 -8.73 -7.82
N PHE A 66 4.71 -7.94 -8.88
CA PHE A 66 3.69 -6.95 -9.15
C PHE A 66 3.41 -6.82 -10.65
N GLY A 67 2.43 -5.99 -11.02
CA GLY A 67 2.09 -5.66 -12.39
C GLY A 67 0.59 -5.51 -12.60
N GLY A 68 0.09 -5.86 -13.78
CA GLY A 68 -1.33 -6.05 -13.99
C GLY A 68 -1.83 -7.21 -13.13
N GLU A 69 -1.49 -8.45 -13.50
CA GLU A 69 -1.62 -9.62 -12.63
C GLU A 69 -0.34 -10.48 -12.72
N PRO A 70 0.51 -10.48 -11.67
CA PRO A 70 1.79 -11.19 -11.71
C PRO A 70 1.65 -12.71 -11.82
N MET A 71 0.52 -13.29 -11.39
CA MET A 71 0.27 -14.73 -11.51
C MET A 71 0.20 -15.21 -12.97
N LEU A 72 0.03 -14.31 -13.94
CA LEU A 72 0.17 -14.64 -15.37
C LEU A 72 1.59 -15.09 -15.73
N MET A 73 2.60 -14.73 -14.91
CA MET A 73 4.01 -15.05 -15.10
C MET A 73 4.48 -16.12 -14.09
N TRP A 74 3.55 -16.99 -13.66
CA TRP A 74 3.81 -17.99 -12.62
C TRP A 74 4.91 -18.95 -13.01
N ASP A 75 4.73 -19.64 -14.14
CA ASP A 75 5.64 -20.68 -14.61
C ASP A 75 6.92 -20.10 -15.22
N GLU A 76 6.81 -18.94 -15.89
CA GLU A 76 7.92 -18.32 -16.59
C GLU A 76 8.89 -17.58 -15.67
N ILE A 77 8.40 -16.98 -14.57
CA ILE A 77 9.23 -16.13 -13.70
C ILE A 77 9.11 -16.49 -12.23
N ILE A 78 7.88 -16.54 -11.68
CA ILE A 78 7.73 -16.61 -10.21
C ILE A 78 8.34 -17.89 -9.64
N VAL A 79 7.97 -19.05 -10.21
CA VAL A 79 8.48 -20.35 -9.75
C VAL A 79 9.99 -20.48 -9.99
N PRO A 80 10.53 -20.31 -11.21
CA PRO A 80 11.95 -20.50 -11.45
C PRO A 80 12.82 -19.49 -10.68
N LEU A 81 12.42 -18.22 -10.55
CA LEU A 81 13.17 -17.23 -9.78
C LEU A 81 13.15 -17.54 -8.27
N THR A 82 11.99 -17.96 -7.74
CA THR A 82 11.89 -18.38 -6.34
C THR A 82 12.78 -19.58 -6.05
N ASN A 83 12.76 -20.59 -6.91
CA ASN A 83 13.59 -21.77 -6.78
C ASN A 83 15.08 -21.42 -6.83
N TRP A 84 15.48 -20.55 -7.75
CA TRP A 84 16.86 -20.09 -7.81
C TRP A 84 17.28 -19.37 -6.51
N ILE A 85 16.43 -18.43 -6.00
CA ILE A 85 16.72 -17.72 -4.75
C ILE A 85 16.85 -18.69 -3.57
N ARG A 86 15.98 -19.70 -3.46
CA ARG A 86 15.97 -20.64 -2.33
C ARG A 86 17.06 -21.70 -2.39
N ASN A 87 17.39 -22.18 -3.59
CA ASN A 87 18.28 -23.33 -3.76
C ASN A 87 19.72 -22.92 -4.14
N GLU A 88 19.90 -21.84 -4.91
CA GLU A 88 21.22 -21.45 -5.42
C GLU A 88 21.82 -20.27 -4.62
N TYR A 89 21.02 -19.20 -4.41
CA TYR A 89 21.52 -18.03 -3.67
C TYR A 89 21.69 -18.32 -2.17
N GLN A 90 20.74 -19.02 -1.56
CA GLN A 90 20.77 -19.57 -0.19
C GLN A 90 21.00 -18.57 0.95
N LYS A 91 21.00 -17.26 0.68
CA LYS A 91 21.05 -16.22 1.72
C LYS A 91 19.64 -15.66 1.98
N PRO A 92 19.44 -14.93 3.07
CA PRO A 92 18.16 -14.27 3.33
C PRO A 92 17.70 -13.40 2.16
N PHE A 93 16.47 -13.60 1.70
CA PHE A 93 15.83 -12.85 0.65
C PHE A 93 14.34 -12.75 0.94
N SER A 94 13.78 -11.54 0.97
CA SER A 94 12.36 -11.32 1.20
C SER A 94 11.59 -11.34 -0.12
N LEU A 95 10.55 -12.17 -0.19
CA LEU A 95 9.65 -12.26 -1.33
C LEU A 95 8.22 -11.98 -0.91
N SER A 96 7.51 -11.26 -1.75
CA SER A 96 6.06 -11.03 -1.63
C SER A 96 5.41 -10.91 -3.01
N ILE A 97 4.10 -11.04 -3.04
CA ILE A 97 3.29 -10.89 -4.25
C ILE A 97 2.05 -10.07 -3.96
N THR A 98 1.68 -9.19 -4.89
CA THR A 98 0.39 -8.50 -4.89
C THR A 98 -0.43 -9.08 -6.03
N THR A 99 -1.54 -9.74 -5.71
CA THR A 99 -2.38 -10.45 -6.70
C THR A 99 -3.86 -10.16 -6.48
N ASN A 100 -4.63 -10.24 -7.57
CA ASN A 100 -6.09 -10.24 -7.51
C ASN A 100 -6.68 -11.59 -7.04
N GLY A 101 -5.87 -12.62 -6.93
CA GLY A 101 -6.20 -13.93 -6.37
C GLY A 101 -6.97 -14.86 -7.31
N THR A 102 -7.51 -14.39 -8.44
CA THR A 102 -8.38 -15.21 -9.31
C THR A 102 -7.66 -16.32 -10.07
N LEU A 103 -6.33 -16.29 -10.09
CA LEU A 103 -5.51 -17.36 -10.68
C LEU A 103 -4.89 -18.27 -9.62
N LEU A 104 -5.18 -18.05 -8.35
CA LEU A 104 -4.65 -18.88 -7.27
C LEU A 104 -5.44 -20.20 -7.16
N ASN A 105 -4.71 -21.27 -6.93
CA ASN A 105 -5.23 -22.57 -6.54
C ASN A 105 -4.49 -23.08 -5.29
N LYS A 106 -4.89 -24.23 -4.77
CA LYS A 106 -4.30 -24.82 -3.56
C LYS A 106 -2.79 -25.03 -3.69
N GLU A 107 -2.32 -25.59 -4.79
CA GLU A 107 -0.90 -25.91 -5.02
C GLU A 107 -0.05 -24.63 -5.03
N GLN A 108 -0.55 -23.59 -5.68
CA GLN A 108 0.12 -22.28 -5.71
C GLN A 108 0.16 -21.61 -4.32
N ILE A 109 -0.93 -21.69 -3.55
CA ILE A 109 -0.98 -21.17 -2.18
C ILE A 109 0.00 -21.95 -1.28
N GLU A 110 0.07 -23.26 -1.41
CA GLU A 110 1.06 -24.10 -0.71
C GLU A 110 2.49 -23.72 -1.09
N PHE A 111 2.78 -23.54 -2.37
CA PHE A 111 4.08 -23.09 -2.86
C PHE A 111 4.48 -21.74 -2.27
N LEU A 112 3.57 -20.75 -2.32
CA LEU A 112 3.80 -19.42 -1.72
C LEU A 112 4.08 -19.52 -0.22
N THR A 113 3.38 -20.42 0.48
CA THR A 113 3.52 -20.63 1.92
C THR A 113 4.85 -21.29 2.27
N GLN A 114 5.20 -22.39 1.60
CA GLN A 114 6.46 -23.14 1.80
C GLN A 114 7.67 -22.26 1.51
N ASN A 115 7.60 -21.40 0.49
CA ASN A 115 8.67 -20.49 0.12
C ASN A 115 8.63 -19.16 0.90
N ARG A 116 7.76 -19.01 1.90
CA ARG A 116 7.61 -17.80 2.71
C ARG A 116 7.45 -16.53 1.88
N ILE A 117 6.66 -16.61 0.80
CA ILE A 117 6.33 -15.46 -0.05
C ILE A 117 5.13 -14.75 0.59
N GLY A 118 5.27 -13.48 0.98
CA GLY A 118 4.18 -12.68 1.51
C GLY A 118 3.08 -12.49 0.46
N VAL A 119 1.81 -12.58 0.83
CA VAL A 119 0.69 -12.34 -0.10
C VAL A 119 -0.09 -11.10 0.32
N LEU A 120 -0.26 -10.18 -0.62
CA LEU A 120 -1.23 -9.10 -0.54
C LEU A 120 -2.35 -9.42 -1.53
N LEU A 121 -3.53 -9.74 -0.98
CA LEU A 121 -4.72 -10.09 -1.77
C LEU A 121 -5.56 -8.83 -2.01
N SER A 122 -5.81 -8.55 -3.30
CA SER A 122 -6.64 -7.42 -3.72
C SER A 122 -8.09 -7.87 -3.89
N ILE A 123 -8.95 -7.58 -2.92
CA ILE A 123 -10.36 -7.96 -2.91
C ILE A 123 -11.18 -6.82 -2.28
N ASP A 124 -12.29 -6.44 -2.92
CA ASP A 124 -13.04 -5.24 -2.56
C ASP A 124 -14.28 -5.50 -1.70
N GLY A 125 -14.74 -6.73 -1.61
CA GLY A 125 -15.91 -7.03 -0.81
C GLY A 125 -16.64 -8.31 -1.21
N ASP A 126 -17.93 -8.30 -0.95
CA ASP A 126 -18.87 -9.33 -1.36
C ASP A 126 -19.00 -9.42 -2.90
N LYS A 127 -19.91 -10.30 -3.36
CA LYS A 127 -20.09 -10.51 -4.80
C LYS A 127 -20.50 -9.24 -5.56
N GLU A 128 -21.39 -8.45 -5.00
CA GLU A 128 -21.90 -7.25 -5.67
C GLU A 128 -20.78 -6.21 -5.83
N THR A 129 -20.08 -5.91 -4.75
CA THR A 129 -18.98 -4.95 -4.75
C THR A 129 -17.79 -5.45 -5.57
N GLN A 130 -17.39 -6.70 -5.39
CA GLN A 130 -16.25 -7.30 -6.10
C GLN A 130 -16.48 -7.30 -7.62
N ASP A 131 -17.62 -7.82 -8.07
CA ASP A 131 -17.91 -7.94 -9.51
C ASP A 131 -18.12 -6.59 -10.17
N TYR A 132 -18.68 -5.61 -9.45
CA TYR A 132 -18.77 -4.25 -9.98
C TYR A 132 -17.39 -3.61 -10.13
N ASN A 133 -16.56 -3.69 -9.10
CA ASN A 133 -15.27 -3.01 -9.04
C ASN A 133 -14.21 -3.69 -9.90
N ARG A 134 -14.18 -5.03 -9.91
CA ARG A 134 -13.13 -5.88 -10.51
C ARG A 134 -13.70 -6.97 -11.42
N PRO A 135 -14.46 -6.62 -12.47
CA PRO A 135 -14.98 -7.62 -13.41
C PRO A 135 -13.85 -8.34 -14.17
N LEU A 136 -14.13 -9.54 -14.67
CA LEU A 136 -13.33 -10.17 -15.71
C LEU A 136 -13.45 -9.39 -17.03
N HIS A 137 -12.47 -9.49 -17.93
CA HIS A 137 -12.53 -8.84 -19.26
C HIS A 137 -13.78 -9.19 -20.08
N ASN A 138 -14.35 -10.36 -19.87
CA ASN A 138 -15.59 -10.79 -20.55
C ASN A 138 -16.86 -10.34 -19.79
N GLY A 139 -16.72 -9.49 -18.77
CA GLY A 139 -17.82 -9.06 -17.90
C GLY A 139 -18.27 -10.11 -16.89
N GLY A 140 -17.58 -11.24 -16.78
CA GLY A 140 -17.90 -12.30 -15.83
C GLY A 140 -17.52 -11.94 -14.40
N SER A 141 -18.00 -12.78 -13.46
CA SER A 141 -17.80 -12.62 -12.03
C SER A 141 -16.39 -13.03 -11.59
N SER A 142 -15.61 -12.10 -11.07
CA SER A 142 -14.36 -12.43 -10.39
C SER A 142 -14.61 -13.03 -9.01
N PHE A 143 -15.72 -12.67 -8.37
CA PHE A 143 -16.10 -13.20 -7.07
C PHE A 143 -16.42 -14.70 -7.12
N ASP A 144 -17.07 -15.19 -8.19
CA ASP A 144 -17.39 -16.61 -8.32
C ASP A 144 -16.12 -17.50 -8.39
N ILE A 145 -14.98 -16.92 -8.73
CA ILE A 145 -13.68 -17.58 -8.62
C ILE A 145 -13.12 -17.42 -7.20
N LEU A 146 -13.15 -16.19 -6.66
CA LEU A 146 -12.57 -15.88 -5.36
C LEU A 146 -13.23 -16.59 -4.19
N LYS A 147 -14.53 -16.90 -4.27
CA LYS A 147 -15.25 -17.62 -3.20
C LYS A 147 -14.62 -18.97 -2.86
N ASP A 148 -13.95 -19.62 -3.83
CA ASP A 148 -13.27 -20.89 -3.63
C ASP A 148 -11.82 -20.70 -3.18
N VAL A 149 -11.21 -19.54 -3.46
CA VAL A 149 -9.84 -19.16 -3.07
C VAL A 149 -9.76 -18.60 -1.65
N ILE A 150 -10.74 -17.79 -1.24
CA ILE A 150 -10.76 -17.13 0.07
C ILE A 150 -10.58 -18.11 1.22
N PRO A 151 -11.34 -19.25 1.31
CA PRO A 151 -11.16 -20.22 2.38
C PRO A 151 -9.74 -20.79 2.44
N LEU A 152 -9.13 -21.07 1.28
CA LEU A 152 -7.76 -21.55 1.20
C LEU A 152 -6.74 -20.50 1.71
N ILE A 153 -6.93 -19.23 1.35
CA ILE A 153 -6.08 -18.16 1.84
C ILE A 153 -6.18 -18.03 3.36
N VAL A 154 -7.38 -18.06 3.92
CA VAL A 154 -7.59 -17.96 5.38
C VAL A 154 -6.99 -19.16 6.10
N GLU A 155 -7.13 -20.37 5.56
CA GLU A 155 -6.58 -21.60 6.12
C GLU A 155 -5.04 -21.60 6.13
N TYR A 156 -4.43 -21.40 4.95
CA TYR A 156 -2.98 -21.51 4.79
C TYR A 156 -2.22 -20.25 5.18
N ARG A 157 -2.89 -19.10 5.22
CA ARG A 157 -2.28 -17.77 5.43
C ARG A 157 -3.15 -16.86 6.31
N PRO A 158 -3.42 -17.26 7.57
CA PRO A 158 -4.39 -16.56 8.44
C PRO A 158 -4.00 -15.10 8.78
N GLY A 159 -2.78 -14.67 8.45
CA GLY A 159 -2.31 -13.29 8.60
C GLY A 159 -2.53 -12.40 7.37
N THR A 160 -3.14 -12.92 6.30
CA THR A 160 -3.41 -12.12 5.09
C THR A 160 -4.43 -11.02 5.41
N THR A 161 -4.15 -9.80 4.96
CA THR A 161 -5.05 -8.65 5.12
C THR A 161 -6.02 -8.59 3.94
N PHE A 162 -7.30 -8.41 4.22
CA PHE A 162 -8.33 -8.10 3.24
C PHE A 162 -8.14 -6.64 2.80
N ARG A 163 -7.81 -6.43 1.52
CA ARG A 163 -7.52 -5.08 1.01
C ARG A 163 -8.53 -4.66 -0.04
N MET A 164 -9.30 -3.63 0.28
CA MET A 164 -10.32 -3.08 -0.60
C MET A 164 -9.99 -1.66 -1.05
N THR A 165 -10.41 -1.35 -2.28
CA THR A 165 -10.49 0.00 -2.80
C THR A 165 -11.96 0.36 -2.92
N THR A 166 -12.40 1.43 -2.26
CA THR A 166 -13.78 1.92 -2.40
C THR A 166 -13.84 3.07 -3.40
N ILE A 167 -14.92 3.09 -4.17
CA ILE A 167 -15.24 4.13 -5.16
C ILE A 167 -16.60 4.74 -4.82
N PRO A 168 -16.94 5.94 -5.35
CA PRO A 168 -18.22 6.60 -5.03
C PRO A 168 -19.46 5.74 -5.29
N LYS A 169 -19.39 4.82 -6.27
CA LYS A 169 -20.49 3.94 -6.63
C LYS A 169 -20.77 2.84 -5.61
N THR A 170 -19.73 2.32 -4.95
CA THR A 170 -19.82 1.18 -4.02
C THR A 170 -19.54 1.57 -2.56
N CYS A 171 -19.38 2.87 -2.26
CA CYS A 171 -19.02 3.32 -0.92
C CYS A 171 -20.10 3.07 0.15
N GLU A 172 -21.34 2.82 -0.24
CA GLU A 172 -22.48 2.50 0.64
C GLU A 172 -22.42 1.07 1.19
N HIS A 173 -21.55 0.20 0.66
CA HIS A 173 -21.37 -1.19 1.07
C HIS A 173 -20.09 -1.42 1.89
N VAL A 174 -19.36 -0.36 2.27
CA VAL A 174 -18.05 -0.51 2.93
C VAL A 174 -18.15 -1.30 4.23
N PHE A 175 -19.14 -1.03 5.07
CA PHE A 175 -19.29 -1.77 6.34
C PHE A 175 -19.75 -3.22 6.11
N GLU A 176 -20.65 -3.47 5.18
CA GLU A 176 -21.06 -4.83 4.80
C GLU A 176 -19.87 -5.64 4.28
N ASN A 177 -18.98 -5.01 3.50
CA ASN A 177 -17.76 -5.64 3.01
C ASN A 177 -16.73 -5.91 4.12
N ILE A 178 -16.68 -5.08 5.17
CA ILE A 178 -15.88 -5.35 6.38
C ILE A 178 -16.45 -6.55 7.14
N GLN A 179 -17.78 -6.64 7.28
CA GLN A 179 -18.44 -7.80 7.90
C GLN A 179 -18.18 -9.07 7.09
N PHE A 180 -18.33 -9.02 5.77
CA PHE A 180 -17.98 -10.11 4.87
C PHE A 180 -16.52 -10.59 5.05
N ALA A 181 -15.56 -9.65 5.16
CA ALA A 181 -14.16 -9.99 5.41
C ALA A 181 -13.98 -10.73 6.74
N GLN A 182 -14.66 -10.30 7.80
CA GLN A 182 -14.61 -10.94 9.10
C GLN A 182 -15.25 -12.34 9.08
N GLU A 183 -16.44 -12.47 8.49
CA GLU A 183 -17.17 -13.75 8.35
C GLU A 183 -16.38 -14.74 7.50
N SER A 184 -15.63 -14.25 6.50
CA SER A 184 -14.69 -15.04 5.70
C SER A 184 -13.45 -15.48 6.47
N GLY A 185 -13.23 -14.98 7.70
CA GLY A 185 -12.12 -15.38 8.59
C GLY A 185 -10.90 -14.49 8.56
N PHE A 186 -10.90 -13.37 7.82
CA PHE A 186 -9.82 -12.39 7.87
C PHE A 186 -9.74 -11.73 9.24
N LYS A 187 -8.51 -11.45 9.70
CA LYS A 187 -8.25 -10.80 11.00
C LYS A 187 -7.96 -9.32 10.88
N SER A 188 -7.69 -8.85 9.68
CA SER A 188 -7.44 -7.46 9.39
C SER A 188 -7.95 -7.07 8.00
N PHE A 189 -8.33 -5.82 7.87
CA PHE A 189 -8.69 -5.23 6.59
C PHE A 189 -7.98 -3.89 6.39
N PHE A 190 -7.98 -3.46 5.15
CA PHE A 190 -7.51 -2.15 4.73
C PHE A 190 -8.45 -1.59 3.66
N VAL A 191 -8.96 -0.39 3.85
CA VAL A 191 -9.80 0.30 2.87
C VAL A 191 -9.17 1.61 2.45
N ILE A 192 -9.13 1.85 1.14
CA ILE A 192 -8.67 3.12 0.55
C ILE A 192 -9.76 3.65 -0.37
N PRO A 193 -10.24 4.89 -0.17
CA PRO A 193 -11.04 5.53 -1.20
C PRO A 193 -10.17 5.85 -2.42
N ASN A 194 -10.69 5.57 -3.61
CA ASN A 194 -10.02 5.95 -4.85
C ASN A 194 -9.96 7.48 -4.96
N VAL A 195 -8.77 8.04 -4.80
CA VAL A 195 -8.55 9.49 -4.80
C VAL A 195 -8.57 10.10 -6.21
N PHE A 196 -8.57 9.27 -7.25
CA PHE A 196 -8.64 9.71 -8.66
C PHE A 196 -10.06 9.99 -9.12
N GLU A 197 -11.07 9.52 -8.37
CA GLU A 197 -12.47 9.78 -8.69
C GLU A 197 -13.01 11.03 -8.00
N LYS A 198 -14.09 11.55 -8.58
CA LYS A 198 -14.80 12.71 -8.05
C LYS A 198 -15.76 12.26 -6.95
N TRP A 199 -15.50 12.69 -5.73
CA TRP A 199 -16.36 12.43 -4.58
C TRP A 199 -17.24 13.63 -4.28
N SER A 200 -18.55 13.49 -4.48
CA SER A 200 -19.52 14.52 -4.04
C SER A 200 -19.61 14.53 -2.50
N ASP A 201 -20.11 15.63 -1.94
CA ASP A 201 -20.37 15.73 -0.50
C ASP A 201 -21.35 14.66 -0.03
N GLU A 202 -22.34 14.30 -0.83
CA GLU A 202 -23.27 13.21 -0.56
C GLU A 202 -22.52 11.87 -0.41
N LYS A 203 -21.65 11.52 -1.39
CA LYS A 203 -20.90 10.24 -1.35
C LYS A 203 -19.87 10.22 -0.23
N ARG A 204 -19.24 11.34 0.08
CA ARG A 204 -18.40 11.48 1.28
C ARG A 204 -19.22 11.27 2.56
N GLY A 205 -20.43 11.85 2.64
CA GLY A 205 -21.33 11.65 3.77
C GLY A 205 -21.80 10.21 3.94
N ILE A 206 -22.02 9.48 2.85
CA ILE A 206 -22.33 8.03 2.88
C ILE A 206 -21.12 7.25 3.42
N LEU A 207 -19.93 7.47 2.85
CA LEU A 207 -18.71 6.79 3.31
C LEU A 207 -18.40 7.07 4.79
N ALA A 208 -18.66 8.31 5.25
CA ALA A 208 -18.52 8.66 6.67
C ALA A 208 -19.48 7.86 7.56
N LYS A 209 -20.72 7.65 7.13
CA LYS A 209 -21.69 6.82 7.86
C LYS A 209 -21.24 5.34 7.92
N GLU A 210 -20.70 4.82 6.83
CA GLU A 210 -20.19 3.45 6.81
C GLU A 210 -19.01 3.27 7.77
N MET A 211 -18.09 4.24 7.82
CA MET A 211 -16.99 4.22 8.78
C MET A 211 -17.48 4.38 10.24
N ARG A 212 -18.53 5.15 10.48
CA ARG A 212 -19.17 5.25 11.79
C ARG A 212 -19.78 3.91 12.23
N LYS A 213 -20.43 3.16 11.32
CA LYS A 213 -20.91 1.80 11.61
C LYS A 213 -19.77 0.88 12.05
N TYR A 214 -18.59 0.99 11.38
CA TYR A 214 -17.40 0.24 11.82
C TYR A 214 -16.93 0.66 13.22
N SER A 215 -16.92 1.96 13.52
CA SER A 215 -16.54 2.48 14.83
C SER A 215 -17.47 1.98 15.94
N ASP A 216 -18.79 1.98 15.68
CA ASP A 216 -19.79 1.46 16.61
C ASP A 216 -19.62 -0.06 16.82
N TYR A 217 -19.43 -0.82 15.72
CA TYR A 217 -19.10 -2.24 15.79
C TYR A 217 -17.80 -2.50 16.59
N TYR A 218 -16.76 -1.69 16.37
CA TYR A 218 -15.51 -1.79 17.11
C TYR A 218 -15.72 -1.60 18.62
N ILE A 219 -16.51 -0.61 19.01
CA ILE A 219 -16.85 -0.32 20.41
C ILE A 219 -17.63 -1.48 21.03
N GLU A 220 -18.69 -1.97 20.38
CA GLU A 220 -19.49 -3.09 20.87
C GLU A 220 -18.66 -4.37 21.01
N SER A 221 -17.78 -4.66 20.05
CA SER A 221 -16.88 -5.82 20.14
C SER A 221 -16.03 -5.79 21.42
N PHE A 222 -15.46 -4.62 21.78
CA PHE A 222 -14.70 -4.49 23.03
C PHE A 222 -15.58 -4.58 24.28
N ARG A 223 -16.83 -4.12 24.24
CA ARG A 223 -17.80 -4.29 25.34
C ARG A 223 -18.14 -5.77 25.56
N ASP A 224 -18.27 -6.52 24.48
CA ASP A 224 -18.53 -7.97 24.51
C ASP A 224 -17.27 -8.81 24.81
N GLY A 225 -16.11 -8.18 24.98
CA GLY A 225 -14.85 -8.86 25.25
C GLY A 225 -14.27 -9.61 24.04
N VAL A 226 -14.68 -9.22 22.82
CA VAL A 226 -14.25 -9.81 21.55
C VAL A 226 -13.33 -8.83 20.82
N GLU A 227 -12.25 -9.34 20.22
CA GLU A 227 -11.42 -8.50 19.34
C GLU A 227 -12.11 -8.26 18.00
N PRO A 228 -12.34 -6.99 17.59
CA PRO A 228 -12.89 -6.68 16.27
C PRO A 228 -11.88 -7.01 15.17
N ILE A 229 -12.37 -7.20 13.94
CA ILE A 229 -11.49 -7.21 12.77
C ILE A 229 -10.68 -5.90 12.72
N ARG A 230 -9.38 -6.01 12.56
CA ARG A 230 -8.45 -4.90 12.76
C ARG A 230 -8.37 -4.01 11.52
N PHE A 231 -8.45 -2.69 11.73
CA PHE A 231 -8.18 -1.68 10.72
C PHE A 231 -6.95 -0.85 11.11
N SER A 232 -5.84 -1.04 10.40
CA SER A 232 -4.56 -0.42 10.74
C SER A 232 -4.57 1.11 10.68
N GLU A 233 -5.43 1.73 9.88
CA GLU A 233 -5.51 3.19 9.79
C GLU A 233 -6.17 3.81 11.03
N ILE A 234 -7.15 3.14 11.64
CA ILE A 234 -7.70 3.53 12.96
C ILE A 234 -6.64 3.37 14.05
N ASP A 235 -5.86 2.29 14.02
CA ASP A 235 -4.74 2.08 14.93
C ASP A 235 -3.73 3.24 14.85
N LYS A 236 -3.40 3.71 13.65
CA LYS A 236 -2.57 4.91 13.42
C LYS A 236 -3.23 6.18 13.99
N GLY A 237 -4.55 6.29 13.90
CA GLY A 237 -5.32 7.36 14.51
C GLY A 237 -5.11 7.42 16.03
N PHE A 238 -5.17 6.29 16.72
CA PHE A 238 -4.89 6.22 18.17
C PHE A 238 -3.46 6.66 18.53
N VAL A 239 -2.49 6.26 17.71
CA VAL A 239 -1.10 6.73 17.87
C VAL A 239 -1.00 8.24 17.63
N ALA A 240 -1.64 8.78 16.59
CA ALA A 240 -1.65 10.21 16.29
C ALA A 240 -2.28 11.04 17.42
N ILE A 241 -3.40 10.58 18.01
CA ILE A 241 -4.04 11.25 19.15
C ILE A 241 -3.07 11.37 20.34
N ARG A 242 -2.34 10.29 20.67
CA ARG A 242 -1.36 10.33 21.75
C ARG A 242 -0.24 11.33 21.46
N GLN A 243 0.24 11.38 20.24
CA GLN A 243 1.29 12.30 19.82
C GLN A 243 0.83 13.78 19.85
N ILE A 244 -0.42 14.03 19.47
CA ILE A 244 -1.02 15.38 19.55
C ILE A 244 -1.18 15.82 21.01
N ASN A 245 -1.56 14.90 21.90
CA ASN A 245 -1.82 15.19 23.33
C ASN A 245 -0.56 15.14 24.20
N SER A 246 0.49 14.43 23.77
CA SER A 246 1.77 14.46 24.48
C SER A 246 2.36 15.86 24.34
N ALA A 247 2.80 16.44 25.47
CA ALA A 247 3.49 17.74 25.54
C ALA A 247 4.88 17.71 24.87
N ILE A 248 5.20 16.70 24.10
CA ILE A 248 6.41 16.65 23.27
C ILE A 248 6.28 17.78 22.26
N ASP A 249 7.21 18.73 22.34
CA ASP A 249 7.25 19.92 21.51
C ASP A 249 7.03 19.52 20.03
N ALA A 250 5.96 20.04 19.43
CA ALA A 250 5.58 19.76 18.05
C ALA A 250 6.73 20.03 17.05
N LYS A 251 7.71 20.84 17.48
CA LYS A 251 8.94 21.12 16.74
C LYS A 251 9.90 19.90 16.76
N GLU A 252 9.98 19.20 17.89
CA GLU A 252 10.83 18.03 18.08
C GLU A 252 10.26 16.80 17.35
N TYR A 253 8.93 16.61 17.36
CA TYR A 253 8.25 15.56 16.57
C TYR A 253 8.39 15.78 15.06
N ARG A 254 8.17 16.99 14.57
CA ARG A 254 8.46 17.36 13.16
C ARG A 254 9.93 17.13 12.81
N THR A 255 10.85 17.24 13.76
CA THR A 255 12.27 17.04 13.52
C THR A 255 12.72 15.59 13.69
N SER A 256 12.06 14.75 14.49
CA SER A 256 12.46 13.35 14.72
C SER A 256 11.84 12.34 13.74
N ASN A 257 10.59 12.57 13.29
CA ASN A 257 9.84 11.63 12.44
C ASN A 257 9.68 12.08 10.99
N LYS A 258 10.02 13.30 10.63
CA LYS A 258 10.21 13.63 9.23
C LYS A 258 11.48 12.96 8.78
N CYS A 259 11.35 12.19 7.72
CA CYS A 259 12.48 11.90 6.84
C CYS A 259 13.07 13.26 6.46
N LYS A 260 13.95 13.76 7.32
CA LYS A 260 14.38 15.18 7.44
C LYS A 260 15.02 15.74 6.18
N SER A 261 15.32 14.87 5.20
CA SER A 261 16.20 15.25 4.13
C SER A 261 15.67 14.91 2.74
N TYR A 262 14.67 14.00 2.58
CA TYR A 262 14.53 13.32 1.29
C TYR A 262 13.08 13.12 0.82
N GLY A 263 12.14 13.92 1.31
CA GLY A 263 10.75 13.81 0.89
C GLY A 263 10.00 12.61 1.51
N LYS A 264 8.69 12.59 1.28
CA LYS A 264 7.81 11.51 1.70
C LYS A 264 8.16 10.22 0.93
N CYS A 265 7.99 9.06 1.55
CA CYS A 265 8.36 7.74 1.00
C CYS A 265 9.83 7.62 0.61
N GLY A 266 10.69 8.58 0.98
CA GLY A 266 12.09 8.61 0.54
C GLY A 266 12.24 8.83 -0.97
N LEU A 267 11.31 9.54 -1.62
CA LEU A 267 11.30 9.81 -3.06
C LEU A 267 12.69 10.19 -3.57
N GLY A 268 13.27 9.37 -4.45
CA GLY A 268 14.65 9.53 -4.91
C GLY A 268 15.73 9.03 -3.94
N ALA A 269 15.56 9.16 -2.62
CA ALA A 269 16.50 8.68 -1.59
C ALA A 269 16.09 7.32 -0.99
N SER A 270 15.02 6.71 -1.46
CA SER A 270 14.54 5.41 -1.00
C SER A 270 15.50 4.28 -1.38
N ARG A 271 15.52 3.23 -0.58
CA ARG A 271 16.10 1.93 -0.94
C ARG A 271 15.18 1.11 -1.83
N PHE A 272 14.06 1.67 -2.23
CA PHE A 272 13.01 1.05 -3.01
C PHE A 272 12.94 1.64 -4.41
N ALA A 273 12.67 0.77 -5.40
CA ALA A 273 12.29 1.15 -6.76
C ALA A 273 11.18 0.24 -7.29
N SER A 274 10.48 0.68 -8.34
CA SER A 274 9.76 -0.21 -9.22
C SER A 274 10.61 -0.51 -10.44
N ILE A 275 10.63 -1.76 -10.90
CA ILE A 275 11.38 -2.22 -12.09
C ILE A 275 10.37 -2.70 -13.11
N ASP A 276 10.32 -2.04 -14.27
CA ASP A 276 9.42 -2.40 -15.35
C ASP A 276 9.94 -3.61 -16.17
N PRO A 277 9.15 -4.17 -17.11
CA PRO A 277 9.57 -5.30 -17.95
C PRO A 277 10.85 -5.05 -18.78
N ASN A 278 11.21 -3.81 -19.04
CA ASN A 278 12.40 -3.42 -19.78
C ASN A 278 13.62 -3.14 -18.88
N GLY A 279 13.47 -3.32 -17.56
CA GLY A 279 14.53 -3.06 -16.60
C GLY A 279 14.66 -1.59 -16.17
N ASN A 280 13.77 -0.72 -16.58
CA ASN A 280 13.77 0.67 -16.13
C ASN A 280 13.41 0.77 -14.66
N LEU A 281 14.12 1.65 -13.96
CA LEU A 281 13.93 1.93 -12.54
C LEU A 281 13.06 3.19 -12.36
N TYR A 282 12.00 3.05 -11.59
CA TYR A 282 11.13 4.17 -11.20
C TYR A 282 11.07 4.31 -9.68
N ALA A 283 10.91 5.52 -9.20
CA ALA A 283 10.85 5.79 -7.76
C ALA A 283 9.57 5.26 -7.08
N CYS A 284 8.53 4.92 -7.85
CA CYS A 284 7.26 4.40 -7.34
C CYS A 284 6.59 3.48 -8.40
N GLN A 285 5.89 2.44 -7.94
CA GLN A 285 5.15 1.54 -8.82
C GLN A 285 3.97 2.21 -9.55
N GLU A 286 3.35 3.21 -8.93
CA GLU A 286 2.25 3.97 -9.56
C GLU A 286 2.73 4.84 -10.72
N MET A 287 4.06 5.00 -10.84
CA MET A 287 4.71 5.83 -11.85
C MET A 287 5.50 5.00 -12.87
N THR A 288 5.39 3.67 -12.82
CA THR A 288 5.83 2.83 -13.93
C THR A 288 4.95 3.12 -15.13
N SER A 289 5.50 3.82 -16.08
CA SER A 289 4.79 4.24 -17.29
C SER A 289 5.51 3.74 -18.53
N ASN A 290 4.83 3.78 -19.68
CA ASN A 290 5.45 3.51 -20.97
C ASN A 290 6.35 4.68 -21.45
N GLU A 291 6.51 5.73 -20.63
CA GLU A 291 7.29 6.92 -20.99
C GLU A 291 8.81 6.72 -20.82
N GLY A 292 9.23 5.64 -20.11
CA GLY A 292 10.64 5.35 -19.89
C GLY A 292 11.38 6.55 -19.28
N GLU A 293 12.49 6.95 -19.89
CA GLU A 293 13.34 8.07 -19.45
C GLU A 293 12.63 9.43 -19.44
N GLN A 294 11.51 9.61 -20.13
CA GLN A 294 10.75 10.85 -20.17
C GLN A 294 9.94 11.08 -18.89
N SER A 295 9.66 10.01 -18.13
CA SER A 295 9.00 10.13 -16.84
C SER A 295 9.86 10.87 -15.84
N ILE A 296 9.27 11.84 -15.12
CA ILE A 296 9.98 12.53 -14.02
C ILE A 296 10.38 11.57 -12.88
N PHE A 297 9.74 10.41 -12.78
CA PHE A 297 9.98 9.39 -11.76
C PHE A 297 10.96 8.30 -12.20
N TYR A 298 11.48 8.38 -13.44
CA TYR A 298 12.56 7.51 -13.89
C TYR A 298 13.86 7.84 -13.15
N ILE A 299 14.55 6.80 -12.67
CA ILE A 299 15.75 6.92 -11.83
C ILE A 299 16.92 6.03 -12.30
N GLY A 300 16.84 5.47 -13.50
CA GLY A 300 17.88 4.64 -14.08
C GLY A 300 17.36 3.36 -14.72
N ASN A 301 18.27 2.43 -14.98
CA ASN A 301 17.95 1.13 -15.55
C ASN A 301 18.87 0.06 -14.92
N ILE A 302 18.41 -1.18 -14.77
CA ILE A 302 19.20 -2.25 -14.13
C ILE A 302 20.45 -2.63 -14.92
N PHE A 303 20.51 -2.32 -16.21
CA PHE A 303 21.66 -2.61 -17.06
C PHE A 303 22.77 -1.55 -16.93
N ASP A 304 22.39 -0.28 -16.73
CA ASP A 304 23.30 0.87 -16.65
C ASP A 304 23.50 1.35 -15.20
N GLY A 305 22.61 0.95 -14.29
CA GLY A 305 22.62 1.31 -12.88
C GLY A 305 21.71 2.47 -12.51
N GLU A 306 21.77 2.82 -11.23
CA GLU A 306 21.02 3.95 -10.67
C GLU A 306 21.59 5.28 -11.16
N ARG A 307 20.71 6.24 -11.46
CA ARG A 307 21.04 7.60 -11.85
C ARG A 307 20.90 8.53 -10.64
N ASP A 308 21.97 8.73 -9.92
CA ASP A 308 21.99 9.57 -8.71
C ASP A 308 21.58 11.02 -9.00
N ASP A 309 21.92 11.56 -10.17
CA ASP A 309 21.49 12.89 -10.62
C ASP A 309 19.95 13.00 -10.73
N LEU A 310 19.29 11.98 -11.27
CA LEU A 310 17.83 11.91 -11.37
C LEU A 310 17.18 11.70 -9.99
N ARG A 311 17.80 10.89 -9.15
CA ARG A 311 17.36 10.68 -7.77
C ARG A 311 17.44 11.96 -6.94
N TYR A 312 18.54 12.73 -7.06
CA TYR A 312 18.67 14.06 -6.43
C TYR A 312 17.63 15.05 -6.97
N ARG A 313 17.34 15.02 -8.27
CA ARG A 313 16.26 15.83 -8.86
C ARG A 313 14.92 15.55 -8.18
N LEU A 314 14.55 14.28 -8.02
CA LEU A 314 13.31 13.89 -7.37
C LEU A 314 13.24 14.34 -5.90
N MET A 315 14.33 14.18 -5.15
CA MET A 315 14.40 14.65 -3.76
C MET A 315 14.11 16.14 -3.64
N ASN A 316 14.61 16.92 -4.58
CA ASN A 316 14.45 18.37 -4.58
C ASN A 316 13.07 18.84 -5.07
N LEU A 317 12.25 17.96 -5.67
CA LEU A 317 10.88 18.30 -6.03
C LEU A 317 9.96 18.40 -4.81
N TYR A 318 10.23 17.62 -3.76
CA TYR A 318 9.41 17.61 -2.57
C TYR A 318 9.97 18.56 -1.51
N ASP A 319 9.19 19.58 -1.17
CA ASP A 319 9.46 20.50 -0.07
C ASP A 319 8.35 20.39 0.96
N SER A 320 8.67 19.83 2.11
CA SER A 320 7.69 19.65 3.20
C SER A 320 7.17 20.97 3.76
N SER A 321 7.86 22.09 3.56
CA SER A 321 7.39 23.43 3.95
C SER A 321 6.33 23.97 3.00
N GLN A 322 6.30 23.46 1.75
CA GLN A 322 5.32 23.79 0.72
C GLN A 322 4.21 22.75 0.61
N ALA A 323 4.29 21.65 1.38
CA ALA A 323 3.23 20.66 1.39
C ALA A 323 1.94 21.29 1.89
N SER A 324 0.98 21.42 1.00
CA SER A 324 -0.28 22.12 1.24
C SER A 324 -1.46 21.29 0.79
N GLY A 325 -2.47 21.23 1.62
CA GLY A 325 -3.81 20.79 1.29
C GLY A 325 -4.78 21.90 1.61
N GLU A 326 -6.04 21.61 1.45
CA GLU A 326 -7.11 22.51 1.87
C GLU A 326 -7.08 22.69 3.38
N ASP A 327 -7.07 23.95 3.86
CA ASP A 327 -7.10 24.32 5.27
C ASP A 327 -6.00 23.72 6.17
N CYS A 328 -4.80 23.48 5.65
CA CYS A 328 -3.69 22.91 6.44
C CYS A 328 -3.39 23.68 7.74
N SER A 329 -3.53 25.00 7.73
CA SER A 329 -3.22 25.84 8.91
C SER A 329 -4.16 25.58 10.09
N SER A 330 -5.42 25.22 9.83
CA SER A 330 -6.45 24.92 10.82
C SER A 330 -6.65 23.41 11.05
N CYS A 331 -5.97 22.56 10.28
CA CYS A 331 -6.16 21.13 10.31
C CYS A 331 -5.62 20.51 11.60
N LYS A 332 -6.45 19.72 12.30
CA LYS A 332 -6.06 18.97 13.52
C LYS A 332 -4.85 18.05 13.28
N LEU A 333 -4.72 17.51 12.06
CA LEU A 333 -3.63 16.63 11.66
C LEU A 333 -2.34 17.37 11.27
N ASN A 334 -2.32 18.70 11.19
CA ASN A 334 -1.17 19.45 10.67
C ASN A 334 0.17 19.05 11.34
N ARG A 335 0.14 18.68 12.63
CA ARG A 335 1.34 18.28 13.39
C ARG A 335 1.86 16.89 13.05
N VAL A 336 0.98 15.98 12.64
CA VAL A 336 1.26 14.55 12.41
C VAL A 336 1.05 14.12 10.96
N CYS A 337 0.48 14.97 10.13
CA CYS A 337 0.24 14.69 8.71
C CYS A 337 1.55 14.46 7.96
N ASP A 338 1.59 13.38 7.22
CA ASP A 338 2.75 12.97 6.42
C ASP A 338 2.80 13.57 5.01
N GLY A 339 1.78 14.36 4.61
CA GLY A 339 1.75 15.05 3.31
C GLY A 339 1.23 14.21 2.13
N GLY A 340 0.53 13.12 2.39
CA GLY A 340 -0.11 12.31 1.34
C GLY A 340 0.85 11.41 0.51
N CYS A 341 0.36 10.75 -0.51
CA CYS A 341 1.15 10.00 -1.48
C CYS A 341 1.70 10.95 -2.54
N VAL A 342 3.02 11.02 -2.70
CA VAL A 342 3.67 11.95 -3.65
C VAL A 342 3.26 11.66 -5.08
N ALA A 343 3.11 10.38 -5.45
CA ALA A 343 2.65 9.98 -6.77
C ALA A 343 1.20 10.45 -7.02
N ASN A 344 0.28 10.16 -6.09
CA ASN A 344 -1.11 10.61 -6.20
C ASN A 344 -1.22 12.14 -6.20
N ASN A 345 -0.42 12.81 -5.35
CA ASN A 345 -0.37 14.26 -5.34
C ASN A 345 -0.03 14.79 -6.74
N TYR A 346 1.04 14.28 -7.36
CA TYR A 346 1.47 14.70 -8.69
C TYR A 346 0.46 14.36 -9.78
N MET A 347 -0.04 13.13 -9.82
CA MET A 347 -0.98 12.69 -10.86
C MET A 347 -2.31 13.47 -10.83
N ILE A 348 -2.77 13.86 -9.63
CA ILE A 348 -4.06 14.55 -9.48
C ILE A 348 -3.90 16.06 -9.60
N THR A 349 -2.82 16.63 -9.06
CA THR A 349 -2.69 18.09 -8.91
C THR A 349 -1.59 18.70 -9.77
N GLY A 350 -0.77 17.89 -10.43
CA GLY A 350 0.44 18.32 -11.14
C GLY A 350 1.60 18.73 -10.22
N SER A 351 1.46 18.56 -8.89
CA SER A 351 2.49 18.93 -7.91
C SER A 351 2.67 17.85 -6.85
N VAL A 352 3.91 17.47 -6.60
CA VAL A 352 4.25 16.52 -5.51
C VAL A 352 3.91 17.06 -4.12
N ASN A 353 3.78 18.38 -3.97
CA ASN A 353 3.57 19.07 -2.70
C ASN A 353 2.08 19.39 -2.43
N LYS A 354 1.20 19.27 -3.43
CA LYS A 354 -0.22 19.61 -3.27
C LYS A 354 -1.05 18.34 -3.05
N LEU A 355 -1.70 18.26 -1.89
CA LEU A 355 -2.51 17.11 -1.52
C LEU A 355 -3.87 17.13 -2.22
N PRO A 356 -4.36 15.98 -2.72
CA PRO A 356 -5.75 15.86 -3.17
C PRO A 356 -6.74 16.10 -2.04
N GLU A 357 -7.86 16.75 -2.35
CA GLU A 357 -8.93 17.04 -1.38
C GLU A 357 -9.45 15.77 -0.70
N MET A 358 -9.70 14.72 -1.49
CA MET A 358 -10.22 13.45 -0.98
C MET A 358 -9.25 12.79 0.00
N TYR A 359 -7.94 12.91 -0.22
CA TYR A 359 -6.95 12.42 0.73
C TYR A 359 -7.06 13.14 2.08
N CYS A 360 -7.11 14.48 2.06
CA CYS A 360 -7.25 15.29 3.27
C CYS A 360 -8.54 14.97 4.03
N TRP A 361 -9.64 14.85 3.29
CA TRP A 361 -10.94 14.50 3.86
C TRP A 361 -10.91 13.12 4.54
N TRP A 362 -10.36 12.11 3.88
CA TRP A 362 -10.25 10.75 4.40
C TRP A 362 -9.42 10.69 5.69
N GLN A 363 -8.26 11.35 5.71
CA GLN A 363 -7.42 11.36 6.90
C GLN A 363 -8.09 12.05 8.09
N ARG A 364 -8.85 13.12 7.84
CA ARG A 364 -9.64 13.80 8.88
C ARG A 364 -10.75 12.91 9.42
N LEU A 365 -11.48 12.23 8.55
CA LEU A 365 -12.51 11.27 8.95
C LEU A 365 -11.93 10.16 9.85
N LEU A 366 -10.83 9.54 9.45
CA LEU A 366 -10.20 8.48 10.24
C LEU A 366 -9.75 8.96 11.62
N LEU A 367 -9.23 10.18 11.72
CA LEU A 367 -8.90 10.76 13.02
C LEU A 367 -10.15 10.99 13.88
N ASP A 368 -11.22 11.53 13.30
CA ASP A 368 -12.47 11.79 14.04
C ASP A 368 -13.11 10.48 14.53
N GLU A 369 -13.07 9.40 13.74
CA GLU A 369 -13.52 8.07 14.16
C GLU A 369 -12.61 7.47 15.26
N ALA A 370 -11.29 7.63 15.16
CA ALA A 370 -10.38 7.20 16.21
C ALA A 370 -10.61 7.97 17.53
N ILE A 371 -10.88 9.28 17.46
CA ILE A 371 -11.24 10.09 18.63
C ILE A 371 -12.55 9.57 19.25
N TYR A 372 -13.56 9.32 18.44
CA TYR A 372 -14.84 8.82 18.91
C TYR A 372 -14.72 7.49 19.66
N ILE A 373 -14.00 6.50 19.09
CA ILE A 373 -13.73 5.22 19.73
C ILE A 373 -12.97 5.42 21.06
N MET A 374 -11.89 6.21 21.03
CA MET A 374 -11.04 6.42 22.20
C MET A 374 -11.76 7.14 23.32
N GLN A 375 -12.61 8.13 23.04
CA GLN A 375 -13.43 8.82 24.05
C GLN A 375 -14.46 7.88 24.66
N THR A 376 -15.14 7.09 23.83
CA THR A 376 -16.21 6.18 24.32
C THR A 376 -15.61 5.07 25.21
N LEU A 377 -14.67 4.27 24.69
CA LEU A 377 -14.09 3.16 25.46
C LEU A 377 -13.14 3.64 26.59
N GLY A 378 -12.55 4.83 26.46
CA GLY A 378 -11.72 5.42 27.49
C GLY A 378 -12.51 5.83 28.73
N THR A 379 -13.74 6.37 28.55
CA THR A 379 -14.65 6.75 29.65
C THR A 379 -15.32 5.53 30.32
N GLU A 380 -15.51 4.45 29.58
CA GLU A 380 -16.11 3.20 30.10
C GLU A 380 -15.12 2.32 30.87
N GLU A 381 -13.85 2.74 30.97
CA GLU A 381 -12.79 2.00 31.65
C GLU A 381 -12.61 0.55 31.15
N ASN A 382 -12.88 0.29 29.85
CA ASN A 382 -12.73 -1.02 29.24
C ASN A 382 -11.29 -1.53 29.35
N ASP A 383 -11.06 -2.56 30.18
CA ASP A 383 -9.74 -3.07 30.52
C ASP A 383 -8.99 -3.61 29.30
N MET A 384 -9.68 -4.30 28.37
CA MET A 384 -9.08 -4.87 27.17
C MET A 384 -8.58 -3.75 26.24
N PHE A 385 -9.40 -2.72 26.02
CA PHE A 385 -9.03 -1.55 25.23
C PHE A 385 -7.88 -0.76 25.88
N ARG A 386 -7.97 -0.52 27.19
CA ARG A 386 -6.93 0.24 27.93
C ARG A 386 -5.58 -0.46 27.91
N LYS A 387 -5.53 -1.79 28.10
CA LYS A 387 -4.29 -2.57 27.98
C LYS A 387 -3.65 -2.44 26.62
N ARG A 388 -4.47 -2.42 25.56
CA ARG A 388 -3.98 -2.35 24.19
C ARG A 388 -3.55 -0.96 23.76
N TRP A 389 -4.32 0.08 24.13
CA TRP A 389 -4.16 1.40 23.56
C TRP A 389 -3.86 2.53 24.55
N VAL A 390 -4.10 2.36 25.84
CA VAL A 390 -3.94 3.41 26.84
C VAL A 390 -2.71 3.15 27.71
N ASN A 391 -2.48 1.92 28.14
CA ASN A 391 -1.42 1.55 29.09
C ASN A 391 -0.10 1.14 28.41
N VAL A 392 0.04 1.30 27.10
CA VAL A 392 1.33 1.08 26.42
C VAL A 392 2.17 2.34 26.60
N VAL A 393 2.93 2.36 27.70
CA VAL A 393 3.99 3.35 28.00
C VAL A 393 5.26 2.95 27.24
#